data_dc757cdcf2ef1ed4e104bca05e493c26
#
_entry.id   dc757cdcf2ef1ed4e104bca05e493c26
#
_cell.length_a   1.000
_cell.length_b   1.000
_cell.length_c   1.000
_cell.angle_alpha   90.00
_cell.angle_beta   90.00
_cell.angle_gamma   90.00
#
_symmetry.space_group_name_H-M   'P 1'
#
loop_
_entity.id
_entity.type
_entity.pdbx_description
1 polymer ?
#
loop_
_entity_poly.entity_id
_entity_poly.type
_entity_poly.pdbx_seq_one_letter_code
_entity_poly.pdbx_strand_id
1 'polypeptide(L)'
;MAFQRPGVYVQETLNPVQPIAGTNSEFITAFVGEDDRGPINTPTLVTSWNQYVTLFGSWNSYTNNDVPLAVYMFFSNGGSQLYVTRVAASPGLSTRSLNDRAVSASATLQVAAKNPGRWGNDLNISISNSIETGYFDLVVYSGGTTDSNVVETFTQLSMTASDARYAPTNVNVVSNYVTLTDLNSSNTGTTRNPAVVVNQPLAGGSVGNAVSVTEYTAGLAAHDTVLQSLVLNLPGQTAVNVVNAAISYAEGRDDVFVVVDGIDNTPADQLVRSGQYTPSSLAAVYYPPLTITDPTLAPGATTGRTLTVGAGAAVAGLISTTDNSRGVYKAPAGLQARLAGVVSTRQLTNANLDSLNTAAAPVNAIRFIPGSGYVVMGARTLKAGYIDKYVPVRRSLIYLRKSLTDLTQFAIFEPNNEGLWRRLDATVSSFLTQFWSQGGLRGTTPSQAFFVKVDAENNPQYLIDQGQVN
;
A
#
# COMPACT_ATOMS: atom_id res chain seq x y z
N MET A 1 29.33 1.31 -10.26
CA MET A 1 28.89 0.08 -9.56
C MET A 1 29.27 -1.12 -10.42
N ALA A 2 29.80 -2.18 -9.84
CA ALA A 2 30.05 -3.41 -10.60
C ALA A 2 28.76 -4.20 -10.69
N PHE A 3 28.31 -4.52 -11.89
CA PHE A 3 27.12 -5.36 -12.13
C PHE A 3 27.48 -6.82 -11.83
N GLN A 4 26.77 -7.42 -10.87
CA GLN A 4 27.14 -8.75 -10.33
C GLN A 4 26.30 -9.92 -10.89
N ARG A 5 25.22 -9.65 -11.63
CA ARG A 5 24.34 -10.67 -12.21
C ARG A 5 23.84 -10.25 -13.60
N PRO A 6 23.51 -11.20 -14.48
CA PRO A 6 22.87 -10.85 -15.76
C PRO A 6 21.57 -10.10 -15.52
N GLY A 7 21.37 -8.99 -16.22
CA GLY A 7 20.17 -8.15 -16.07
C GLY A 7 20.26 -6.87 -16.90
N VAL A 8 19.15 -6.19 -17.03
CA VAL A 8 19.08 -4.83 -17.60
C VAL A 8 19.28 -3.82 -16.48
N TYR A 9 20.22 -2.91 -16.64
CA TYR A 9 20.54 -1.86 -15.69
C TYR A 9 20.34 -0.51 -16.35
N VAL A 10 19.41 0.28 -15.84
CA VAL A 10 19.19 1.65 -16.27
C VAL A 10 19.90 2.58 -15.30
N GLN A 11 20.94 3.23 -15.75
CA GLN A 11 21.72 4.21 -14.97
C GLN A 11 21.26 5.62 -15.29
N GLU A 12 20.87 6.35 -14.26
CA GLU A 12 20.51 7.77 -14.36
C GLU A 12 21.78 8.62 -14.28
N THR A 13 22.07 9.36 -15.35
CA THR A 13 23.19 10.31 -15.39
C THR A 13 22.63 11.73 -15.43
N LEU A 14 22.94 12.54 -14.43
CA LEU A 14 22.46 13.91 -14.32
C LEU A 14 23.18 14.81 -15.34
N ASN A 15 22.60 14.96 -16.51
CA ASN A 15 22.90 16.06 -17.42
C ASN A 15 21.84 17.16 -17.26
N PRO A 16 22.20 18.47 -17.28
CA PRO A 16 21.27 19.56 -17.03
C PRO A 16 20.34 19.84 -18.20
N VAL A 17 19.48 18.91 -18.57
CA VAL A 17 18.47 19.05 -19.64
C VAL A 17 17.10 18.57 -19.16
N GLN A 18 16.22 19.45 -19.14
CA GLN A 18 14.76 19.68 -19.06
C GLN A 18 13.73 18.50 -18.89
N PRO A 19 12.52 18.79 -18.35
CA PRO A 19 11.57 17.81 -17.79
C PRO A 19 10.73 17.06 -18.81
N ILE A 20 10.33 15.87 -18.45
CA ILE A 20 9.76 14.79 -19.26
C ILE A 20 8.33 14.39 -18.82
N ALA A 21 7.51 13.89 -19.72
CA ALA A 21 6.08 13.57 -19.60
C ALA A 21 5.66 12.20 -20.17
N GLY A 22 4.80 11.41 -19.53
CA GLY A 22 4.36 10.07 -19.97
C GLY A 22 2.89 9.68 -19.72
N THR A 23 2.48 8.51 -20.16
CA THR A 23 1.12 7.97 -20.09
C THR A 23 1.07 6.66 -19.34
N ASN A 24 -0.08 6.37 -18.76
CA ASN A 24 -0.44 5.20 -17.97
C ASN A 24 0.54 4.93 -16.81
N SER A 25 0.07 5.13 -15.60
CA SER A 25 0.87 4.90 -14.41
C SER A 25 1.07 3.41 -14.17
N GLU A 26 2.32 2.96 -14.17
CA GLU A 26 2.70 1.67 -13.59
C GLU A 26 2.87 1.77 -12.07
N PHE A 27 2.61 2.92 -11.51
CA PHE A 27 2.61 3.09 -10.07
C PHE A 27 1.34 2.55 -9.45
N ILE A 28 1.51 1.77 -8.39
CA ILE A 28 0.43 1.40 -7.49
C ILE A 28 0.68 2.03 -6.12
N THR A 29 -0.38 2.42 -5.44
CA THR A 29 -0.24 2.98 -4.09
C THR A 29 -0.04 1.86 -3.07
N ALA A 30 0.78 2.11 -2.04
CA ALA A 30 1.00 1.22 -0.91
C ALA A 30 0.92 1.98 0.40
N PHE A 31 0.14 1.46 1.36
CA PHE A 31 0.07 1.95 2.73
C PHE A 31 0.63 0.91 3.67
N VAL A 32 1.50 1.36 4.58
CA VAL A 32 2.09 0.53 5.63
C VAL A 32 1.80 1.16 6.97
N GLY A 33 1.11 0.44 7.85
CA GLY A 33 0.74 0.98 9.15
C GLY A 33 0.05 -0.02 10.06
N GLU A 34 -0.32 0.43 11.25
CA GLU A 34 -1.04 -0.36 12.24
C GLU A 34 -2.51 -0.50 11.87
N ASP A 35 -3.04 -1.69 12.10
CA ASP A 35 -4.45 -2.01 11.88
C ASP A 35 -4.88 -3.09 12.88
N ASP A 36 -6.18 -3.17 13.22
CA ASP A 36 -6.68 -4.16 14.17
C ASP A 36 -6.68 -5.57 13.58
N ARG A 37 -6.94 -5.69 12.27
CA ARG A 37 -7.17 -6.94 11.55
C ARG A 37 -6.37 -6.98 10.26
N GLY A 38 -6.21 -8.15 9.68
CA GLY A 38 -5.52 -8.37 8.41
C GLY A 38 -4.18 -9.08 8.58
N PRO A 39 -3.63 -9.62 7.48
CA PRO A 39 -2.35 -10.32 7.49
C PRO A 39 -1.20 -9.36 7.79
N ILE A 40 -0.27 -9.79 8.64
CA ILE A 40 0.88 -9.00 9.05
C ILE A 40 1.98 -9.14 8.00
N ASN A 41 2.66 -8.04 7.69
CA ASN A 41 3.78 -7.98 6.74
C ASN A 41 3.47 -8.68 5.41
N THR A 42 2.23 -8.54 4.95
CA THR A 42 1.79 -9.14 3.68
C THR A 42 1.06 -8.08 2.86
N PRO A 43 1.68 -7.55 1.78
CA PRO A 43 1.01 -6.61 0.90
C PRO A 43 -0.27 -7.21 0.32
N THR A 44 -1.39 -6.66 0.71
CA THR A 44 -2.71 -7.16 0.31
C THR A 44 -3.39 -6.14 -0.58
N LEU A 45 -3.65 -6.52 -1.83
CA LEU A 45 -4.29 -5.66 -2.81
C LEU A 45 -5.76 -5.44 -2.46
N VAL A 46 -6.17 -4.18 -2.41
CA VAL A 46 -7.56 -3.76 -2.28
C VAL A 46 -7.92 -2.77 -3.40
N THR A 47 -9.11 -2.92 -3.96
CA THR A 47 -9.61 -2.12 -5.08
C THR A 47 -10.82 -1.27 -4.72
N SER A 48 -11.28 -1.37 -3.47
CA SER A 48 -12.40 -0.59 -2.95
C SER A 48 -12.39 -0.55 -1.42
N TRP A 49 -13.08 0.44 -0.85
CA TRP A 49 -13.34 0.51 0.59
C TRP A 49 -14.04 -0.76 1.12
N ASN A 50 -15.03 -1.29 0.40
CA ASN A 50 -15.74 -2.49 0.83
C ASN A 50 -14.84 -3.73 0.89
N GLN A 51 -13.92 -3.89 -0.06
CA GLN A 51 -12.93 -4.96 -0.03
C GLN A 51 -11.96 -4.81 1.14
N TYR A 52 -11.52 -3.56 1.42
CA TYR A 52 -10.72 -3.28 2.61
C TYR A 52 -11.46 -3.71 3.89
N VAL A 53 -12.72 -3.30 4.05
CA VAL A 53 -13.55 -3.67 5.21
C VAL A 53 -13.67 -5.19 5.36
N THR A 54 -13.79 -5.92 4.26
CA THR A 54 -13.87 -7.40 4.30
C THR A 54 -12.59 -8.02 4.84
N LEU A 55 -11.42 -7.50 4.46
CA LEU A 55 -10.11 -8.08 4.76
C LEU A 55 -9.52 -7.57 6.08
N PHE A 56 -9.62 -6.27 6.31
CA PHE A 56 -8.97 -5.56 7.43
C PHE A 56 -9.93 -5.12 8.53
N GLY A 57 -11.22 -5.19 8.30
CA GLY A 57 -12.24 -4.62 9.18
C GLY A 57 -12.63 -3.20 8.76
N SER A 58 -13.54 -2.60 9.52
CA SER A 58 -13.97 -1.23 9.29
C SER A 58 -13.07 -0.25 10.05
N TRP A 59 -13.62 0.45 11.02
CA TRP A 59 -12.86 1.34 11.90
C TRP A 59 -12.22 0.54 13.03
N ASN A 60 -11.00 0.90 13.38
CA ASN A 60 -10.26 0.23 14.44
C ASN A 60 -10.87 0.55 15.81
N SER A 61 -10.94 -0.47 16.67
CA SER A 61 -11.43 -0.37 18.04
C SER A 61 -10.31 -0.45 19.08
N TYR A 62 -9.16 -0.96 18.69
CA TYR A 62 -8.05 -1.31 19.60
C TYR A 62 -6.73 -0.66 19.23
N THR A 63 -6.55 -0.22 17.98
CA THR A 63 -5.44 0.59 17.49
C THR A 63 -5.95 1.96 17.03
N ASN A 64 -5.06 2.78 16.46
CA ASN A 64 -5.48 4.05 15.85
C ASN A 64 -6.24 3.80 14.53
N ASN A 65 -6.92 4.83 14.03
CA ASN A 65 -7.64 4.79 12.76
C ASN A 65 -6.84 5.38 11.59
N ASP A 66 -5.52 5.50 11.70
CA ASP A 66 -4.73 6.15 10.65
C ASP A 66 -4.80 5.40 9.32
N VAL A 67 -4.66 4.07 9.33
CA VAL A 67 -4.77 3.25 8.11
C VAL A 67 -6.20 3.22 7.56
N PRO A 68 -7.26 2.91 8.34
CA PRO A 68 -8.64 2.98 7.83
C PRO A 68 -9.01 4.33 7.23
N LEU A 69 -8.68 5.43 7.92
CA LEU A 69 -8.95 6.79 7.44
C LEU A 69 -8.16 7.11 6.17
N ALA A 70 -6.92 6.66 6.08
CA ALA A 70 -6.09 6.80 4.88
C ALA A 70 -6.68 6.06 3.68
N VAL A 71 -7.11 4.81 3.86
CA VAL A 71 -7.76 4.03 2.81
C VAL A 71 -9.06 4.69 2.35
N TYR A 72 -9.88 5.17 3.30
CA TYR A 72 -11.10 5.92 3.00
C TYR A 72 -10.80 7.19 2.18
N MET A 73 -9.81 7.98 2.60
CA MET A 73 -9.40 9.20 1.90
C MET A 73 -8.79 8.93 0.53
N PHE A 74 -8.03 7.85 0.38
CA PHE A 74 -7.47 7.43 -0.90
C PHE A 74 -8.56 7.17 -1.94
N PHE A 75 -9.53 6.30 -1.63
CA PHE A 75 -10.62 5.99 -2.56
C PHE A 75 -11.54 7.20 -2.79
N SER A 76 -11.79 8.01 -1.77
CA SER A 76 -12.57 9.25 -1.89
C SER A 76 -11.93 10.30 -2.81
N ASN A 77 -10.59 10.22 -3.00
CA ASN A 77 -9.83 11.10 -3.89
C ASN A 77 -9.47 10.42 -5.23
N GLY A 78 -10.20 9.36 -5.60
CA GLY A 78 -10.14 8.71 -6.90
C GLY A 78 -9.04 7.69 -7.08
N GLY A 79 -8.42 7.24 -5.98
CA GLY A 79 -7.55 6.07 -6.02
C GLY A 79 -8.29 4.82 -6.47
N SER A 80 -7.65 3.94 -7.22
CA SER A 80 -8.27 2.76 -7.83
C SER A 80 -7.74 1.44 -7.29
N GLN A 81 -6.46 1.38 -6.96
CA GLN A 81 -5.77 0.18 -6.47
C GLN A 81 -4.77 0.57 -5.39
N LEU A 82 -4.76 -0.21 -4.32
CA LEU A 82 -3.95 0.05 -3.13
C LEU A 82 -3.47 -1.26 -2.52
N TYR A 83 -2.18 -1.38 -2.27
CA TYR A 83 -1.67 -2.38 -1.34
C TYR A 83 -1.77 -1.86 0.10
N VAL A 84 -2.39 -2.62 0.98
CA VAL A 84 -2.39 -2.37 2.42
C VAL A 84 -1.51 -3.42 3.08
N THR A 85 -0.55 -2.98 3.88
CA THR A 85 0.34 -3.85 4.66
C THR A 85 0.25 -3.48 6.12
N ARG A 86 -0.38 -4.36 6.88
CA ARG A 86 -0.47 -4.24 8.33
C ARG A 86 0.87 -4.54 8.97
N VAL A 87 1.29 -3.69 9.90
CA VAL A 87 2.40 -3.95 10.81
C VAL A 87 1.91 -4.12 12.24
N ALA A 88 2.52 -5.01 12.99
CA ALA A 88 2.18 -5.26 14.39
C ALA A 88 3.36 -5.93 15.12
N ALA A 89 3.55 -5.64 16.39
CA ALA A 89 4.62 -6.17 17.22
C ALA A 89 4.10 -7.29 18.13
N SER A 90 4.27 -8.55 17.72
CA SER A 90 3.91 -9.75 18.50
C SER A 90 2.43 -9.77 18.98
N PRO A 91 1.45 -9.54 18.13
CA PRO A 91 0.05 -9.62 18.53
C PRO A 91 -0.37 -11.06 18.84
N GLY A 92 -1.27 -11.22 19.82
CA GLY A 92 -1.82 -12.52 20.20
C GLY A 92 -2.93 -12.98 19.26
N LEU A 93 -3.04 -14.29 19.06
CA LEU A 93 -4.10 -14.91 18.27
C LEU A 93 -5.25 -15.35 19.18
N SER A 94 -6.49 -14.98 18.86
CA SER A 94 -7.68 -15.46 19.56
C SER A 94 -8.01 -16.87 19.09
N THR A 95 -8.20 -17.78 20.05
CA THR A 95 -8.50 -19.19 19.75
C THR A 95 -9.57 -19.75 20.67
N ARG A 96 -10.23 -20.83 20.22
CA ARG A 96 -11.12 -21.69 21.02
C ARG A 96 -10.95 -23.13 20.61
N SER A 97 -10.57 -23.99 21.56
CA SER A 97 -10.55 -25.43 21.34
C SER A 97 -11.88 -26.05 21.78
N LEU A 98 -12.37 -26.96 20.97
CA LEU A 98 -13.62 -27.70 21.17
C LEU A 98 -13.33 -29.19 21.32
N ASN A 99 -14.02 -29.83 22.25
CA ASN A 99 -13.95 -31.27 22.44
C ASN A 99 -14.93 -32.00 21.50
N ASP A 100 -14.64 -33.24 21.22
CA ASP A 100 -15.48 -34.12 20.44
C ASP A 100 -16.73 -34.61 21.23
N ARG A 101 -17.57 -35.41 20.59
CA ARG A 101 -18.83 -35.93 21.12
C ARG A 101 -18.70 -37.26 21.83
N ALA A 102 -17.50 -37.78 21.99
CA ALA A 102 -17.29 -39.06 22.65
C ALA A 102 -17.55 -38.97 24.16
N VAL A 103 -17.89 -40.11 24.78
CA VAL A 103 -18.06 -40.20 26.23
C VAL A 103 -16.76 -39.80 26.97
N SER A 104 -15.62 -40.24 26.45
CA SER A 104 -14.30 -39.77 26.85
C SER A 104 -13.87 -38.69 25.89
N ALA A 105 -14.41 -37.48 26.07
CA ALA A 105 -14.20 -36.35 25.17
C ALA A 105 -12.73 -35.89 25.11
N SER A 106 -12.24 -35.73 23.90
CA SER A 106 -10.91 -35.22 23.60
C SER A 106 -10.99 -33.95 22.71
N ALA A 107 -9.99 -33.09 22.79
CA ALA A 107 -9.93 -31.93 21.92
C ALA A 107 -9.88 -32.36 20.43
N THR A 108 -10.80 -31.87 19.64
CA THR A 108 -10.97 -32.26 18.22
C THR A 108 -10.74 -31.12 17.25
N LEU A 109 -11.28 -29.94 17.52
CA LEU A 109 -11.25 -28.79 16.65
C LEU A 109 -10.77 -27.54 17.38
N GLN A 110 -9.77 -26.88 16.87
CA GLN A 110 -9.46 -25.51 17.26
C GLN A 110 -9.99 -24.54 16.21
N VAL A 111 -10.76 -23.56 16.68
CA VAL A 111 -11.17 -22.39 15.89
C VAL A 111 -10.28 -21.23 16.33
N ALA A 112 -9.58 -20.65 15.39
CA ALA A 112 -8.74 -19.49 15.59
C ALA A 112 -9.25 -18.31 14.77
N ALA A 113 -9.08 -17.08 15.23
CA ALA A 113 -9.28 -15.91 14.39
C ALA A 113 -8.35 -15.96 13.16
N LYS A 114 -8.80 -15.46 12.01
CA LYS A 114 -8.05 -15.54 10.73
C LYS A 114 -6.66 -14.89 10.83
N ASN A 115 -6.56 -13.80 11.62
CA ASN A 115 -5.31 -13.05 11.81
C ASN A 115 -5.15 -12.72 13.30
N PRO A 116 -3.91 -12.59 13.81
CA PRO A 116 -3.66 -12.16 15.18
C PRO A 116 -4.20 -10.74 15.43
N GLY A 117 -4.63 -10.48 16.66
CA GLY A 117 -5.14 -9.19 17.08
C GLY A 117 -6.24 -9.33 18.14
N ARG A 118 -6.49 -8.28 18.89
CA ARG A 118 -7.54 -8.25 19.91
C ARG A 118 -8.95 -8.38 19.31
N TRP A 119 -9.14 -7.97 18.04
CA TRP A 119 -10.41 -8.08 17.32
C TRP A 119 -11.00 -9.49 17.33
N GLY A 120 -10.15 -10.52 17.36
CA GLY A 120 -10.58 -11.90 17.39
C GLY A 120 -11.28 -12.30 18.69
N ASN A 121 -11.15 -11.54 19.77
CA ASN A 121 -11.90 -11.76 21.01
C ASN A 121 -13.38 -11.35 20.88
N ASP A 122 -13.73 -10.57 19.85
CA ASP A 122 -15.11 -10.18 19.54
C ASP A 122 -15.85 -11.27 18.72
N LEU A 123 -15.11 -12.30 18.30
CA LEU A 123 -15.68 -13.44 17.59
C LEU A 123 -16.28 -14.44 18.58
N ASN A 124 -17.49 -14.89 18.26
CA ASN A 124 -18.16 -15.99 18.94
C ASN A 124 -18.49 -17.06 17.92
N ILE A 125 -18.56 -18.30 18.36
CA ILE A 125 -18.91 -19.45 17.52
C ILE A 125 -20.03 -20.28 18.15
N SER A 126 -20.85 -20.86 17.30
CA SER A 126 -21.82 -21.91 17.67
C SER A 126 -21.63 -23.15 16.80
N ILE A 127 -21.70 -24.30 17.41
CA ILE A 127 -21.73 -25.60 16.74
C ILE A 127 -23.11 -26.23 16.98
N SER A 128 -23.75 -26.61 15.90
CA SER A 128 -25.03 -27.35 15.94
C SER A 128 -24.94 -28.65 15.16
N ASN A 129 -25.94 -29.52 15.35
CA ASN A 129 -26.12 -30.67 14.46
C ASN A 129 -26.62 -30.17 13.11
N SER A 130 -26.07 -30.71 12.04
CA SER A 130 -26.58 -30.44 10.71
C SER A 130 -27.91 -31.20 10.46
N ILE A 131 -28.66 -30.75 9.45
CA ILE A 131 -29.86 -31.44 8.97
C ILE A 131 -29.50 -32.85 8.51
N GLU A 132 -28.36 -33.03 7.88
CA GLU A 132 -27.85 -34.33 7.49
C GLU A 132 -27.15 -35.00 8.68
N THR A 133 -27.59 -36.20 9.02
CA THR A 133 -27.05 -36.94 10.17
C THR A 133 -25.57 -37.26 9.97
N GLY A 134 -24.80 -37.03 11.02
CA GLY A 134 -23.35 -37.31 11.00
C GLY A 134 -22.47 -36.08 10.68
N TYR A 135 -23.09 -34.97 10.36
CA TYR A 135 -22.41 -33.70 10.10
C TYR A 135 -22.72 -32.64 11.18
N PHE A 136 -22.00 -31.55 11.16
CA PHE A 136 -22.23 -30.40 12.04
C PHE A 136 -22.21 -29.09 11.25
N ASP A 137 -22.80 -28.05 11.81
CA ASP A 137 -22.79 -26.71 11.28
C ASP A 137 -22.00 -25.82 12.22
N LEU A 138 -21.24 -24.85 11.63
CA LEU A 138 -20.50 -23.83 12.33
C LEU A 138 -21.06 -22.46 11.96
N VAL A 139 -21.45 -21.68 12.96
CA VAL A 139 -21.84 -20.27 12.80
C VAL A 139 -20.82 -19.40 13.49
N VAL A 140 -20.35 -18.36 12.79
CA VAL A 140 -19.40 -17.36 13.30
C VAL A 140 -20.13 -16.03 13.46
N TYR A 141 -19.98 -15.43 14.63
CA TYR A 141 -20.56 -14.14 15.00
C TYR A 141 -19.43 -13.13 15.26
N SER A 142 -19.69 -11.85 15.00
CA SER A 142 -18.76 -10.75 15.28
C SER A 142 -19.48 -9.60 15.97
N GLY A 143 -18.90 -9.09 17.08
CA GLY A 143 -19.44 -7.97 17.83
C GLY A 143 -20.72 -8.27 18.65
N GLY A 144 -21.09 -9.53 18.78
CA GLY A 144 -22.26 -9.98 19.54
C GLY A 144 -22.63 -11.41 19.19
N THR A 145 -23.81 -11.86 19.65
CA THR A 145 -24.27 -13.26 19.52
C THR A 145 -25.71 -13.38 19.01
N THR A 146 -26.26 -12.31 18.48
CA THR A 146 -27.61 -12.31 17.86
C THR A 146 -27.51 -12.65 16.37
N ASP A 147 -28.63 -12.99 15.74
CA ASP A 147 -28.66 -13.30 14.30
C ASP A 147 -28.13 -12.16 13.42
N SER A 148 -28.28 -10.92 13.87
CA SER A 148 -27.71 -9.75 13.18
C SER A 148 -26.18 -9.66 13.23
N ASN A 149 -25.54 -10.40 14.11
CA ASN A 149 -24.08 -10.47 14.27
C ASN A 149 -23.45 -11.67 13.51
N VAL A 150 -24.27 -12.51 12.85
CA VAL A 150 -23.76 -13.61 12.04
C VAL A 150 -22.98 -13.05 10.86
N VAL A 151 -21.71 -13.45 10.75
CA VAL A 151 -20.82 -13.04 9.65
C VAL A 151 -20.52 -14.16 8.69
N GLU A 152 -20.48 -15.41 9.17
CA GLU A 152 -20.28 -16.59 8.33
C GLU A 152 -21.08 -17.79 8.87
N THR A 153 -21.58 -18.63 7.96
CA THR A 153 -22.23 -19.90 8.29
C THR A 153 -21.71 -20.98 7.36
N PHE A 154 -21.25 -22.08 7.96
CA PHE A 154 -20.76 -23.27 7.25
C PHE A 154 -21.60 -24.46 7.68
N THR A 155 -22.19 -25.14 6.71
CA THR A 155 -23.11 -26.25 6.95
C THR A 155 -22.54 -27.59 6.50
N GLN A 156 -23.00 -28.67 7.10
CA GLN A 156 -22.66 -30.05 6.70
C GLN A 156 -21.15 -30.33 6.76
N LEU A 157 -20.48 -29.90 7.80
CA LEU A 157 -19.03 -30.11 8.03
C LEU A 157 -18.79 -31.46 8.72
N SER A 158 -17.62 -32.06 8.47
CA SER A 158 -17.13 -33.29 9.06
C SER A 158 -15.72 -33.13 9.63
N MET A 159 -15.39 -33.83 10.70
CA MET A 159 -14.01 -33.99 11.17
C MET A 159 -13.32 -35.24 10.62
N THR A 160 -13.93 -35.99 9.73
CA THR A 160 -13.29 -37.11 9.04
C THR A 160 -12.48 -36.63 7.87
N ALA A 161 -11.17 -36.76 7.93
CA ALA A 161 -10.23 -36.17 6.95
C ALA A 161 -10.42 -36.69 5.50
N SER A 162 -10.94 -37.89 5.32
CA SER A 162 -11.27 -38.45 3.99
C SER A 162 -12.61 -37.99 3.43
N ASP A 163 -13.43 -37.27 4.20
CA ASP A 163 -14.69 -36.74 3.75
C ASP A 163 -14.52 -35.48 2.91
N ALA A 164 -15.24 -35.38 1.80
CA ALA A 164 -15.22 -34.17 0.95
C ALA A 164 -15.65 -32.88 1.71
N ARG A 165 -16.39 -33.05 2.81
CA ARG A 165 -16.86 -31.96 3.70
C ARG A 165 -15.96 -31.76 4.92
N TYR A 166 -14.70 -32.17 4.82
CA TYR A 166 -13.72 -31.98 5.91
C TYR A 166 -13.57 -30.52 6.30
N ALA A 167 -13.89 -30.19 7.55
CA ALA A 167 -14.06 -28.83 8.02
C ALA A 167 -12.82 -27.93 7.80
N PRO A 168 -11.58 -28.33 8.18
CA PRO A 168 -10.41 -27.48 7.95
C PRO A 168 -10.19 -27.14 6.48
N THR A 169 -10.35 -28.08 5.56
CA THR A 169 -10.16 -27.85 4.13
C THR A 169 -11.23 -26.91 3.58
N ASN A 170 -12.50 -27.14 3.93
CA ASN A 170 -13.60 -26.37 3.36
C ASN A 170 -13.68 -24.95 3.92
N VAL A 171 -13.45 -24.76 5.21
CA VAL A 171 -13.59 -23.45 5.86
C VAL A 171 -12.36 -22.56 5.61
N ASN A 172 -11.14 -23.10 5.70
CA ASN A 172 -9.92 -22.29 5.64
C ASN A 172 -9.72 -21.58 4.30
N VAL A 173 -10.25 -22.14 3.22
CA VAL A 173 -10.14 -21.55 1.86
C VAL A 173 -11.06 -20.35 1.69
N VAL A 174 -12.24 -20.37 2.32
CA VAL A 174 -13.29 -19.36 2.04
C VAL A 174 -13.53 -18.39 3.19
N SER A 175 -13.22 -18.79 4.44
CA SER A 175 -13.47 -17.93 5.60
C SER A 175 -12.54 -16.71 5.62
N ASN A 176 -13.11 -15.54 5.89
CA ASN A 176 -12.43 -14.29 6.16
C ASN A 176 -12.24 -14.03 7.66
N TYR A 177 -12.91 -14.79 8.53
CA TYR A 177 -12.95 -14.53 9.97
C TYR A 177 -12.21 -15.58 10.79
N VAL A 178 -12.24 -16.85 10.39
CA VAL A 178 -11.67 -17.95 11.19
C VAL A 178 -10.78 -18.88 10.38
N THR A 179 -9.93 -19.58 11.09
CA THR A 179 -9.13 -20.71 10.58
C THR A 179 -9.37 -21.90 11.52
N LEU A 180 -9.57 -23.06 10.94
CA LEU A 180 -9.81 -24.32 11.65
C LEU A 180 -8.57 -25.19 11.64
N THR A 181 -8.21 -25.74 12.80
CA THR A 181 -7.14 -26.73 12.95
C THR A 181 -7.69 -28.00 13.59
N ASP A 182 -7.45 -29.14 12.95
CA ASP A 182 -7.75 -30.45 13.52
C ASP A 182 -6.73 -30.78 14.61
N LEU A 183 -7.21 -31.03 15.83
CA LEU A 183 -6.39 -31.39 16.99
C LEU A 183 -6.15 -32.90 17.09
N ASN A 184 -6.56 -33.66 16.06
CA ASN A 184 -6.32 -35.09 15.93
C ASN A 184 -6.84 -35.91 17.12
N SER A 185 -8.12 -35.66 17.52
CA SER A 185 -8.79 -36.53 18.50
C SER A 185 -8.63 -37.99 18.12
N SER A 186 -8.37 -38.84 19.10
CA SER A 186 -8.26 -40.29 18.90
C SER A 186 -9.58 -40.99 18.57
N ASN A 187 -10.69 -40.30 18.73
CA ASN A 187 -12.03 -40.82 18.42
C ASN A 187 -12.26 -40.82 16.89
N THR A 188 -13.19 -41.62 16.44
CA THR A 188 -13.40 -41.86 15.00
C THR A 188 -14.87 -41.65 14.58
N GLY A 189 -15.11 -41.48 13.29
CA GLY A 189 -16.42 -41.28 12.71
C GLY A 189 -17.14 -40.05 13.25
N THR A 190 -18.44 -40.10 13.40
CA THR A 190 -19.28 -38.97 13.82
C THR A 190 -19.05 -38.52 15.25
N THR A 191 -18.44 -39.36 16.10
CA THR A 191 -18.10 -39.01 17.48
C THR A 191 -16.92 -38.07 17.55
N ARG A 192 -16.09 -37.99 16.48
CA ARG A 192 -14.98 -37.03 16.35
C ARG A 192 -15.45 -35.60 16.08
N ASN A 193 -16.69 -35.41 15.61
CA ASN A 193 -17.25 -34.09 15.41
C ASN A 193 -17.29 -33.30 16.72
N PRO A 194 -17.10 -31.97 16.69
CA PRO A 194 -17.12 -31.14 17.88
C PRO A 194 -18.49 -31.19 18.58
N ALA A 195 -18.48 -31.19 19.90
CA ALA A 195 -19.69 -31.12 20.70
C ALA A 195 -20.51 -29.87 20.35
N VAL A 196 -21.85 -30.00 20.49
CA VAL A 196 -22.75 -28.85 20.30
C VAL A 196 -22.43 -27.77 21.35
N VAL A 197 -22.21 -26.59 20.91
CA VAL A 197 -21.94 -25.41 21.76
C VAL A 197 -22.66 -24.19 21.20
N VAL A 198 -23.03 -23.28 22.09
CA VAL A 198 -23.73 -22.04 21.72
C VAL A 198 -22.91 -20.85 22.21
N ASN A 199 -22.71 -19.88 21.33
CA ASN A 199 -22.12 -18.57 21.66
C ASN A 199 -20.80 -18.65 22.44
N GLN A 200 -19.87 -19.49 21.98
CA GLN A 200 -18.56 -19.62 22.63
C GLN A 200 -17.60 -18.54 22.10
N PRO A 201 -17.07 -17.65 22.97
CA PRO A 201 -16.11 -16.65 22.54
C PRO A 201 -14.75 -17.25 22.22
N LEU A 202 -14.06 -16.70 21.24
CA LEU A 202 -12.63 -16.87 21.09
C LEU A 202 -11.90 -16.00 22.14
N ALA A 203 -10.71 -16.39 22.55
CA ALA A 203 -9.93 -15.68 23.57
C ALA A 203 -8.43 -15.76 23.29
N GLY A 204 -7.65 -14.90 23.97
CA GLY A 204 -6.18 -14.86 23.87
C GLY A 204 -5.66 -13.85 22.87
N GLY A 205 -6.51 -13.18 22.12
CA GLY A 205 -6.12 -12.12 21.21
C GLY A 205 -5.60 -10.88 21.93
N SER A 206 -4.53 -10.29 21.40
CA SER A 206 -3.95 -9.04 21.91
C SER A 206 -3.43 -8.18 20.75
N VAL A 207 -3.36 -6.87 20.95
CA VAL A 207 -2.74 -5.95 19.99
C VAL A 207 -1.22 -6.12 19.92
N GLY A 208 -0.63 -6.76 20.92
CA GLY A 208 0.81 -6.91 21.03
C GLY A 208 1.50 -5.72 21.71
N ASN A 209 2.77 -5.52 21.38
CA ASN A 209 3.59 -4.42 21.88
C ASN A 209 3.43 -3.18 20.99
N ALA A 210 3.96 -2.04 21.44
CA ALA A 210 4.06 -0.83 20.62
C ALA A 210 4.90 -1.09 19.35
N VAL A 211 4.37 -0.67 18.22
CA VAL A 211 5.04 -0.79 16.91
C VAL A 211 6.21 0.20 16.84
N SER A 212 7.34 -0.26 16.39
CA SER A 212 8.58 0.50 16.25
C SER A 212 9.05 0.56 14.78
N VAL A 213 10.18 1.20 14.54
CA VAL A 213 10.83 1.23 13.22
C VAL A 213 11.12 -0.19 12.70
N THR A 214 11.32 -1.17 13.56
CA THR A 214 11.60 -2.56 13.18
C THR A 214 10.42 -3.19 12.44
N GLU A 215 9.21 -3.03 12.95
CA GLU A 215 8.00 -3.55 12.32
C GLU A 215 7.69 -2.82 11.02
N TYR A 216 7.87 -1.49 10.99
CA TYR A 216 7.75 -0.72 9.75
C TYR A 216 8.77 -1.19 8.69
N THR A 217 10.03 -1.43 9.07
CA THR A 217 11.04 -1.94 8.14
C THR A 217 10.67 -3.32 7.59
N ALA A 218 10.13 -4.21 8.43
CA ALA A 218 9.63 -5.51 7.99
C ALA A 218 8.43 -5.39 7.03
N GLY A 219 7.49 -4.49 7.34
CA GLY A 219 6.35 -4.19 6.45
C GLY A 219 6.77 -3.58 5.11
N LEU A 220 7.79 -2.74 5.09
CA LEU A 220 8.37 -2.18 3.87
C LEU A 220 9.04 -3.27 3.03
N ALA A 221 9.90 -4.09 3.62
CA ALA A 221 10.60 -5.18 2.94
C ALA A 221 9.62 -6.22 2.33
N ALA A 222 8.44 -6.39 2.91
CA ALA A 222 7.42 -7.27 2.34
C ALA A 222 7.00 -6.87 0.91
N HIS A 223 7.16 -5.60 0.53
CA HIS A 223 6.87 -5.12 -0.83
C HIS A 223 7.94 -5.46 -1.86
N ASP A 224 9.05 -6.09 -1.49
CA ASP A 224 10.07 -6.55 -2.45
C ASP A 224 9.52 -7.58 -3.45
N THR A 225 8.42 -8.22 -3.10
CA THR A 225 7.67 -9.14 -3.99
C THR A 225 6.73 -8.44 -4.96
N VAL A 226 6.44 -7.16 -4.76
CA VAL A 226 5.58 -6.36 -5.63
C VAL A 226 6.41 -5.82 -6.78
N LEU A 227 6.04 -6.16 -8.01
CA LEU A 227 6.82 -5.82 -9.21
C LEU A 227 6.57 -4.41 -9.72
N GLN A 228 5.42 -3.81 -9.38
CA GLN A 228 5.05 -2.45 -9.77
C GLN A 228 5.85 -1.41 -9.00
N SER A 229 6.04 -0.24 -9.62
CA SER A 229 6.54 0.94 -8.91
C SER A 229 5.54 1.41 -7.86
N LEU A 230 6.00 1.95 -6.74
CA LEU A 230 5.13 2.27 -5.61
C LEU A 230 5.02 3.79 -5.36
N VAL A 231 3.80 4.24 -5.06
CA VAL A 231 3.55 5.47 -4.29
C VAL A 231 3.30 5.04 -2.85
N LEU A 232 4.27 5.24 -1.97
CA LEU A 232 4.24 4.76 -0.59
C LEU A 232 3.80 5.87 0.36
N ASN A 233 2.87 5.56 1.27
CA ASN A 233 2.56 6.39 2.41
C ASN A 233 2.54 5.54 3.69
N LEU A 234 2.96 6.14 4.79
CA LEU A 234 2.87 5.60 6.14
C LEU A 234 1.83 6.44 6.90
N PRO A 235 0.55 6.06 6.86
CA PRO A 235 -0.54 6.90 7.38
C PRO A 235 -0.32 7.33 8.83
N GLY A 236 -0.43 8.66 9.08
CA GLY A 236 -0.28 9.25 10.41
C GLY A 236 1.14 9.20 10.98
N GLN A 237 2.08 8.56 10.31
CA GLN A 237 3.44 8.37 10.82
C GLN A 237 4.37 9.51 10.42
N THR A 238 4.92 10.18 11.42
CA THR A 238 5.86 11.32 11.25
C THR A 238 7.14 11.18 12.07
N ALA A 239 7.31 10.08 12.78
CA ALA A 239 8.54 9.79 13.52
C ALA A 239 9.73 9.74 12.54
N VAL A 240 10.75 10.53 12.83
CA VAL A 240 11.89 10.75 11.92
C VAL A 240 12.59 9.45 11.54
N ASN A 241 12.79 8.54 12.48
CA ASN A 241 13.41 7.24 12.24
C ASN A 241 12.57 6.35 11.31
N VAL A 242 11.24 6.38 11.41
CA VAL A 242 10.34 5.57 10.58
C VAL A 242 10.24 6.16 9.16
N VAL A 243 10.08 7.48 9.06
CA VAL A 243 10.06 8.15 7.74
C VAL A 243 11.40 7.98 7.01
N ASN A 244 12.53 8.11 7.73
CA ASN A 244 13.85 7.89 7.14
C ASN A 244 14.08 6.41 6.73
N ALA A 245 13.49 5.44 7.44
CA ALA A 245 13.50 4.04 7.00
C ALA A 245 12.74 3.85 5.68
N ALA A 246 11.58 4.52 5.52
CA ALA A 246 10.84 4.49 4.26
C ALA A 246 11.60 5.18 3.11
N ILE A 247 12.29 6.29 3.37
CA ILE A 247 13.14 6.96 2.39
C ILE A 247 14.32 6.07 2.00
N SER A 248 14.99 5.44 2.97
CA SER A 248 16.10 4.52 2.70
C SER A 248 15.64 3.28 1.91
N TYR A 249 14.45 2.77 2.21
CA TYR A 249 13.82 1.71 1.43
C TYR A 249 13.59 2.14 -0.03
N ALA A 250 13.06 3.36 -0.23
CA ALA A 250 12.83 3.91 -1.55
C ALA A 250 14.14 4.10 -2.33
N GLU A 251 15.22 4.55 -1.67
CA GLU A 251 16.55 4.71 -2.28
C GLU A 251 17.19 3.36 -2.63
N GLY A 252 16.96 2.33 -1.83
CA GLY A 252 17.46 0.98 -2.08
C GLY A 252 16.74 0.28 -3.23
N ARG A 253 15.43 0.44 -3.31
CA ARG A 253 14.58 -0.15 -4.33
C ARG A 253 14.54 0.68 -5.63
N ASP A 254 14.63 2.02 -5.51
CA ASP A 254 14.80 2.98 -6.59
C ASP A 254 13.57 3.14 -7.54
N ASP A 255 12.47 2.43 -7.27
CA ASP A 255 11.18 2.51 -7.96
C ASP A 255 10.00 2.87 -7.02
N VAL A 256 10.32 3.43 -5.86
CA VAL A 256 9.34 3.87 -4.84
C VAL A 256 9.38 5.37 -4.68
N PHE A 257 8.20 6.00 -4.60
CA PHE A 257 8.05 7.41 -4.27
C PHE A 257 7.26 7.56 -2.97
N VAL A 258 7.89 8.15 -1.93
CA VAL A 258 7.31 8.29 -0.60
C VAL A 258 6.53 9.60 -0.48
N VAL A 259 5.27 9.51 -0.11
CA VAL A 259 4.39 10.64 0.22
C VAL A 259 4.28 10.72 1.74
N VAL A 260 4.85 11.78 2.33
CA VAL A 260 4.96 11.94 3.78
C VAL A 260 3.88 12.89 4.31
N ASP A 261 3.23 12.50 5.40
CA ASP A 261 2.26 13.33 6.10
C ASP A 261 2.93 14.48 6.86
N GLY A 262 2.46 15.70 6.63
CA GLY A 262 2.81 16.87 7.42
C GLY A 262 1.68 17.19 8.40
N ILE A 263 1.88 16.90 9.68
CA ILE A 263 0.84 17.01 10.71
C ILE A 263 1.15 18.00 11.85
N ASP A 264 2.28 18.71 11.74
CA ASP A 264 2.71 19.64 12.82
C ASP A 264 1.72 20.82 12.98
N ASN A 265 1.68 21.31 14.20
CA ASN A 265 0.73 22.38 14.56
C ASN A 265 1.03 23.72 13.88
N THR A 266 2.30 24.00 13.55
CA THR A 266 2.68 25.22 12.85
C THR A 266 3.54 24.95 11.61
N PRO A 267 3.56 25.87 10.63
CA PRO A 267 4.45 25.75 9.49
C PRO A 267 5.94 25.72 9.88
N ALA A 268 6.29 26.43 10.97
CA ALA A 268 7.66 26.45 11.47
C ALA A 268 8.07 25.09 12.05
N ASP A 269 7.21 24.48 12.88
CA ASP A 269 7.46 23.13 13.42
C ASP A 269 7.56 22.09 12.30
N GLN A 270 6.70 22.21 11.29
CA GLN A 270 6.75 21.32 10.12
C GLN A 270 8.06 21.47 9.34
N LEU A 271 8.59 22.68 9.19
CA LEU A 271 9.89 22.89 8.55
C LEU A 271 11.04 22.30 9.36
N VAL A 272 11.01 22.44 10.70
CA VAL A 272 11.99 21.82 11.59
C VAL A 272 11.95 20.30 11.44
N ARG A 273 10.76 19.69 11.46
CA ARG A 273 10.61 18.24 11.29
C ARG A 273 11.08 17.78 9.91
N SER A 274 10.66 18.46 8.84
CA SER A 274 11.07 18.12 7.48
C SER A 274 12.57 18.22 7.27
N GLY A 275 13.24 19.15 7.96
CA GLY A 275 14.70 19.28 7.97
C GLY A 275 15.44 18.13 8.67
N GLN A 276 14.74 17.30 9.44
CA GLN A 276 15.30 16.09 10.09
C GLN A 276 15.18 14.83 9.21
N TYR A 277 14.36 14.90 8.17
CA TYR A 277 14.27 13.81 7.21
C TYR A 277 15.49 13.77 6.28
N THR A 278 15.86 12.59 5.84
CA THR A 278 16.93 12.42 4.85
C THR A 278 16.56 13.15 3.55
N PRO A 279 17.40 14.08 3.08
CA PRO A 279 17.15 14.77 1.81
C PRO A 279 17.12 13.78 0.65
N SER A 280 15.98 13.60 0.03
CA SER A 280 15.79 12.65 -1.06
C SER A 280 14.85 13.19 -2.14
N SER A 281 15.14 12.89 -3.39
CA SER A 281 14.22 13.15 -4.50
C SER A 281 13.09 12.14 -4.58
N LEU A 282 13.17 11.03 -3.85
CA LEU A 282 12.17 9.97 -3.78
C LEU A 282 11.10 10.20 -2.72
N ALA A 283 11.10 11.34 -2.06
CA ALA A 283 10.11 11.67 -1.03
C ALA A 283 9.59 13.10 -1.16
N ALA A 284 8.35 13.33 -0.75
CA ALA A 284 7.72 14.64 -0.68
C ALA A 284 6.78 14.75 0.52
N VAL A 285 6.85 15.86 1.25
CA VAL A 285 6.00 16.18 2.40
C VAL A 285 4.83 17.05 1.95
N TYR A 286 3.62 16.75 2.44
CA TYR A 286 2.41 17.52 2.18
C TYR A 286 1.80 18.04 3.49
N TYR A 287 1.52 19.34 3.55
CA TYR A 287 1.08 20.08 4.73
C TYR A 287 0.09 21.19 4.33
N PRO A 288 -0.83 21.57 5.15
CA PRO A 288 -1.15 21.10 6.50
C PRO A 288 -2.01 19.83 6.50
N PRO A 289 -2.23 19.23 7.69
CA PRO A 289 -3.18 18.15 7.84
C PRO A 289 -4.60 18.59 7.47
N LEU A 290 -5.41 17.64 7.07
CA LEU A 290 -6.78 17.86 6.61
C LEU A 290 -7.77 17.64 7.76
N THR A 291 -8.73 18.54 7.91
CA THR A 291 -9.89 18.31 8.75
C THR A 291 -11.00 17.73 7.88
N ILE A 292 -11.50 16.56 8.22
CA ILE A 292 -12.57 15.86 7.50
C ILE A 292 -13.77 15.65 8.43
N THR A 293 -14.95 15.42 7.87
CA THR A 293 -16.08 14.91 8.66
C THR A 293 -15.72 13.51 9.16
N ASP A 294 -16.01 13.22 10.42
CA ASP A 294 -15.71 11.93 11.03
C ASP A 294 -16.58 10.82 10.40
N PRO A 295 -16.01 9.94 9.56
CA PRO A 295 -16.77 8.89 8.91
C PRO A 295 -17.04 7.69 9.83
N THR A 296 -16.48 7.69 11.05
CA THR A 296 -16.66 6.61 12.04
C THR A 296 -17.96 6.75 12.82
N LEU A 297 -18.64 7.89 12.67
CA LEU A 297 -19.91 8.13 13.38
C LEU A 297 -21.04 7.27 12.83
N ALA A 298 -21.87 6.77 13.74
CA ALA A 298 -23.07 6.04 13.37
C ALA A 298 -24.01 6.91 12.51
N PRO A 299 -24.72 6.32 11.53
CA PRO A 299 -25.75 7.02 10.77
C PRO A 299 -26.78 7.69 11.70
N GLY A 300 -27.00 9.00 11.51
CA GLY A 300 -27.94 9.77 12.33
C GLY A 300 -27.32 10.52 13.52
N ALA A 301 -26.01 10.46 13.71
CA ALA A 301 -25.32 11.31 14.69
C ALA A 301 -25.49 12.80 14.30
N THR A 302 -26.14 13.58 15.17
CA THR A 302 -26.55 14.97 14.90
C THR A 302 -25.45 16.00 15.15
N THR A 303 -24.34 15.64 15.78
CA THR A 303 -23.20 16.50 16.04
C THR A 303 -22.06 16.10 15.12
N GLY A 304 -21.83 16.92 14.08
CA GLY A 304 -20.73 16.75 13.14
C GLY A 304 -19.39 16.83 13.85
N ARG A 305 -18.84 15.70 14.26
CA ARG A 305 -17.45 15.62 14.68
C ARG A 305 -16.56 15.73 13.44
N THR A 306 -15.47 16.40 13.60
CA THR A 306 -14.41 16.45 12.61
C THR A 306 -13.18 15.74 13.15
N LEU A 307 -12.44 15.09 12.26
CA LEU A 307 -11.15 14.48 12.54
C LEU A 307 -10.05 15.21 11.77
N THR A 308 -8.86 15.25 12.36
CA THR A 308 -7.66 15.74 11.68
C THR A 308 -6.85 14.54 11.22
N VAL A 309 -6.55 14.47 9.92
CA VAL A 309 -5.83 13.38 9.29
C VAL A 309 -4.64 13.89 8.48
N GLY A 310 -3.63 13.06 8.28
CA GLY A 310 -2.54 13.34 7.35
C GLY A 310 -3.05 13.53 5.92
N ALA A 311 -2.38 14.36 5.14
CA ALA A 311 -2.79 14.65 3.78
C ALA A 311 -2.29 13.61 2.75
N GLY A 312 -1.28 12.80 3.12
CA GLY A 312 -0.56 11.92 2.20
C GLY A 312 -1.45 10.92 1.48
N ALA A 313 -2.41 10.33 2.18
CA ALA A 313 -3.33 9.36 1.58
C ALA A 313 -4.26 10.00 0.53
N ALA A 314 -4.82 11.17 0.83
CA ALA A 314 -5.64 11.92 -0.13
C ALA A 314 -4.80 12.36 -1.35
N VAL A 315 -3.56 12.79 -1.11
CA VAL A 315 -2.60 13.14 -2.17
C VAL A 315 -2.22 11.91 -2.99
N ALA A 316 -2.04 10.74 -2.39
CA ALA A 316 -1.77 9.49 -3.12
C ALA A 316 -2.95 9.11 -4.04
N GLY A 317 -4.21 9.29 -3.58
CA GLY A 317 -5.40 9.14 -4.42
C GLY A 317 -5.42 10.14 -5.58
N LEU A 318 -5.12 11.40 -5.30
CA LEU A 318 -4.99 12.44 -6.32
C LEU A 318 -3.87 12.15 -7.34
N ILE A 319 -2.74 11.62 -6.88
CA ILE A 319 -1.64 11.16 -7.75
C ILE A 319 -2.15 10.07 -8.69
N SER A 320 -2.82 9.04 -8.17
CA SER A 320 -3.39 7.94 -8.97
C SER A 320 -4.35 8.47 -10.04
N THR A 321 -5.26 9.38 -9.66
CA THR A 321 -6.21 10.02 -10.61
C THR A 321 -5.50 10.86 -11.66
N THR A 322 -4.48 11.62 -11.26
CA THR A 322 -3.72 12.47 -12.17
C THR A 322 -2.94 11.63 -13.18
N ASP A 323 -2.30 10.57 -12.73
CA ASP A 323 -1.55 9.65 -13.57
C ASP A 323 -2.45 8.97 -14.61
N ASN A 324 -3.61 8.48 -14.17
CA ASN A 324 -4.57 7.81 -15.07
C ASN A 324 -5.20 8.76 -16.10
N SER A 325 -5.42 10.03 -15.74
CA SER A 325 -6.10 11.00 -16.61
C SER A 325 -5.17 11.84 -17.48
N ARG A 326 -3.96 12.12 -17.00
CA ARG A 326 -3.03 13.08 -17.61
C ARG A 326 -1.61 12.54 -17.78
N GLY A 327 -1.27 11.43 -17.14
CA GLY A 327 0.07 10.83 -17.12
C GLY A 327 0.93 11.28 -15.93
N VAL A 328 1.95 10.47 -15.63
CA VAL A 328 2.87 10.62 -14.49
C VAL A 328 3.63 11.96 -14.47
N TYR A 329 3.77 12.57 -15.62
CA TYR A 329 4.46 13.86 -15.83
C TYR A 329 3.68 15.06 -15.33
N LYS A 330 2.38 14.96 -15.24
CA LYS A 330 1.56 16.06 -14.75
C LYS A 330 1.76 16.19 -13.24
N ALA A 331 2.18 17.38 -12.81
CA ALA A 331 2.24 17.66 -11.38
C ALA A 331 0.85 17.45 -10.75
N PRO A 332 0.73 16.66 -9.67
CA PRO A 332 -0.51 16.53 -8.91
C PRO A 332 -0.72 17.79 -8.04
N ALA A 333 -0.70 18.93 -8.69
CA ALA A 333 -0.81 20.25 -8.07
C ALA A 333 -1.50 21.26 -8.99
N GLY A 334 -1.99 22.36 -8.41
CA GLY A 334 -2.69 23.43 -9.10
C GLY A 334 -4.19 23.35 -8.91
N LEU A 335 -4.95 24.23 -9.61
CA LEU A 335 -6.39 24.39 -9.42
C LEU A 335 -7.22 23.13 -9.70
N GLN A 336 -6.70 22.21 -10.50
CA GLN A 336 -7.34 20.92 -10.81
C GLN A 336 -7.02 19.85 -9.76
N ALA A 337 -6.00 20.05 -8.95
CA ALA A 337 -5.55 19.11 -7.91
C ALA A 337 -6.38 19.26 -6.63
N ARG A 338 -7.69 19.02 -6.75
CA ARG A 338 -8.69 19.18 -5.66
C ARG A 338 -8.69 17.95 -4.77
N LEU A 339 -8.77 18.19 -3.46
CA LEU A 339 -8.94 17.14 -2.45
C LEU A 339 -10.42 17.08 -2.04
N ALA A 340 -11.01 15.90 -2.21
CA ALA A 340 -12.39 15.61 -1.81
C ALA A 340 -12.48 15.32 -0.30
N GLY A 341 -13.66 15.56 0.27
CA GLY A 341 -13.96 15.22 1.68
C GLY A 341 -13.34 16.16 2.71
N VAL A 342 -12.63 17.22 2.30
CA VAL A 342 -11.99 18.17 3.19
C VAL A 342 -12.97 19.24 3.63
N VAL A 343 -13.19 19.37 4.95
CA VAL A 343 -14.03 20.40 5.56
C VAL A 343 -13.22 21.68 5.79
N SER A 344 -12.00 21.54 6.30
CA SER A 344 -11.10 22.66 6.55
C SER A 344 -9.63 22.20 6.57
N THR A 345 -8.74 23.17 6.53
CA THR A 345 -7.32 23.00 6.82
C THR A 345 -6.76 24.29 7.40
N ARG A 346 -5.57 24.23 7.97
CA ARG A 346 -4.90 25.43 8.49
C ARG A 346 -4.73 26.49 7.39
N GLN A 347 -5.10 27.71 7.70
CA GLN A 347 -4.84 28.86 6.83
C GLN A 347 -3.33 29.17 6.80
N LEU A 348 -2.80 29.31 5.61
CA LEU A 348 -1.39 29.66 5.36
C LEU A 348 -1.31 31.07 4.76
N THR A 349 -0.44 31.91 5.34
CA THR A 349 -0.10 33.22 4.77
C THR A 349 0.84 33.06 3.59
N ASN A 350 1.00 34.12 2.76
CA ASN A 350 1.99 34.09 1.67
C ASN A 350 3.40 33.86 2.20
N ALA A 351 3.77 34.47 3.33
CA ALA A 351 5.07 34.25 3.96
C ALA A 351 5.29 32.78 4.39
N ASN A 352 4.21 32.11 4.89
CA ASN A 352 4.29 30.66 5.17
C ASN A 352 4.51 29.87 3.88
N LEU A 353 3.79 30.19 2.82
CA LEU A 353 3.91 29.50 1.53
C LEU A 353 5.32 29.66 0.94
N ASP A 354 5.88 30.87 1.00
CA ASP A 354 7.24 31.16 0.56
C ASP A 354 8.27 30.34 1.37
N SER A 355 8.15 30.36 2.70
CA SER A 355 9.03 29.61 3.59
C SER A 355 8.97 28.11 3.35
N LEU A 356 7.75 27.51 3.23
CA LEU A 356 7.56 26.09 2.96
C LEU A 356 8.14 25.66 1.62
N ASN A 357 8.01 26.52 0.59
CA ASN A 357 8.46 26.20 -0.75
C ASN A 357 9.99 26.40 -0.95
N THR A 358 10.61 27.34 -0.25
CA THR A 358 12.04 27.71 -0.45
C THR A 358 12.98 27.01 0.53
N ALA A 359 12.46 26.28 1.50
CA ALA A 359 13.26 25.56 2.48
C ALA A 359 14.25 24.56 1.84
N ALA A 360 15.29 24.20 2.56
CA ALA A 360 16.23 23.15 2.15
C ALA A 360 15.55 21.77 2.05
N ALA A 361 14.56 21.52 2.91
CA ALA A 361 13.63 20.40 2.81
C ALA A 361 12.22 20.95 2.51
N PRO A 362 11.87 21.15 1.24
CA PRO A 362 10.62 21.79 0.84
C PRO A 362 9.39 21.01 1.29
N VAL A 363 8.32 21.74 1.62
CA VAL A 363 7.03 21.19 2.02
C VAL A 363 5.94 21.67 1.07
N ASN A 364 5.15 20.76 0.55
CA ASN A 364 4.10 21.05 -0.41
C ASN A 364 2.83 21.51 0.30
N ALA A 365 2.41 22.73 0.01
CA ALA A 365 1.29 23.36 0.68
C ALA A 365 -0.04 22.94 0.11
N ILE A 366 -1.02 22.72 0.99
CA ILE A 366 -2.44 22.55 0.66
C ILE A 366 -3.16 23.80 1.15
N ARG A 367 -4.01 24.39 0.31
CA ARG A 367 -4.76 25.61 0.66
C ARG A 367 -6.13 25.65 0.04
N PHE A 368 -7.02 26.44 0.65
CA PHE A 368 -8.30 26.76 0.08
C PHE A 368 -8.15 27.84 -1.00
N ILE A 369 -8.75 27.61 -2.16
CA ILE A 369 -8.85 28.61 -3.23
C ILE A 369 -10.34 28.78 -3.59
N PRO A 370 -10.88 30.02 -3.50
CA PRO A 370 -12.26 30.29 -3.88
C PRO A 370 -12.57 29.78 -5.30
N GLY A 371 -13.68 29.08 -5.45
CA GLY A 371 -14.06 28.45 -6.73
C GLY A 371 -13.41 27.09 -7.02
N SER A 372 -12.27 26.79 -6.40
CA SER A 372 -11.58 25.50 -6.58
C SER A 372 -11.62 24.59 -5.34
N GLY A 373 -11.89 25.13 -4.14
CA GLY A 373 -11.88 24.36 -2.90
C GLY A 373 -10.46 24.13 -2.36
N TYR A 374 -10.26 23.03 -1.65
CA TYR A 374 -8.94 22.66 -1.11
C TYR A 374 -8.11 22.01 -2.19
N VAL A 375 -6.95 22.58 -2.50
CA VAL A 375 -6.08 22.16 -3.59
C VAL A 375 -4.63 22.02 -3.12
N VAL A 376 -3.92 21.10 -3.74
CA VAL A 376 -2.47 20.95 -3.57
C VAL A 376 -1.76 22.03 -4.40
N MET A 377 -0.94 22.87 -3.76
CA MET A 377 -0.23 23.99 -4.40
C MET A 377 1.29 23.86 -4.28
N GLY A 378 1.80 22.63 -4.29
CA GLY A 378 3.22 22.32 -4.29
C GLY A 378 3.49 20.96 -4.92
N ALA A 379 4.63 20.82 -5.58
CA ALA A 379 5.08 19.56 -6.17
C ALA A 379 6.61 19.44 -6.11
N ARG A 380 7.18 19.67 -4.92
CA ARG A 380 8.61 19.56 -4.66
C ARG A 380 8.94 18.32 -3.85
N THR A 381 10.09 17.73 -4.14
CA THR A 381 10.67 16.64 -3.36
C THR A 381 11.42 17.20 -2.14
N LEU A 382 11.82 16.33 -1.21
CA LEU A 382 12.66 16.69 -0.06
C LEU A 382 14.11 17.07 -0.44
N LYS A 383 14.42 17.21 -1.73
CA LYS A 383 15.75 17.55 -2.23
C LYS A 383 15.74 18.87 -2.98
N ALA A 384 16.22 19.92 -2.36
CA ALA A 384 16.36 21.22 -3.00
C ALA A 384 17.57 21.29 -3.96
N GLY A 385 17.49 22.14 -4.98
CA GLY A 385 18.64 22.53 -5.80
C GLY A 385 19.03 21.59 -6.95
N TYR A 386 18.31 20.46 -7.17
CA TYR A 386 18.60 19.50 -8.23
C TYR A 386 17.52 19.51 -9.32
N ILE A 387 17.82 18.91 -10.49
CA ILE A 387 16.88 18.82 -11.62
C ILE A 387 15.64 17.99 -11.25
N ASP A 388 15.81 16.98 -10.43
CA ASP A 388 14.79 16.08 -9.91
C ASP A 388 14.08 16.57 -8.63
N LYS A 389 14.23 17.86 -8.33
CA LYS A 389 13.53 18.52 -7.20
C LYS A 389 12.01 18.59 -7.34
N TYR A 390 11.47 18.26 -8.50
CA TYR A 390 10.04 18.28 -8.75
C TYR A 390 9.46 16.87 -8.79
N VAL A 391 8.36 16.66 -8.06
CA VAL A 391 7.65 15.38 -7.98
C VAL A 391 7.35 14.77 -9.35
N PRO A 392 6.77 15.51 -10.34
CA PRO A 392 6.48 14.92 -11.65
C PRO A 392 7.75 14.51 -12.40
N VAL A 393 8.84 15.28 -12.27
CA VAL A 393 10.11 14.94 -12.93
C VAL A 393 10.67 13.64 -12.35
N ARG A 394 10.77 13.55 -11.01
CA ARG A 394 11.32 12.35 -10.36
C ARG A 394 10.49 11.11 -10.66
N ARG A 395 9.15 11.22 -10.58
CA ARG A 395 8.26 10.11 -10.87
C ARG A 395 8.31 9.69 -12.35
N SER A 396 8.44 10.64 -13.27
CA SER A 396 8.66 10.33 -14.69
C SER A 396 9.96 9.57 -14.92
N LEU A 397 11.05 9.93 -14.22
CA LEU A 397 12.32 9.20 -14.31
C LEU A 397 12.19 7.77 -13.79
N ILE A 398 11.49 7.56 -12.67
CA ILE A 398 11.18 6.20 -12.16
C ILE A 398 10.40 5.42 -13.22
N TYR A 399 9.33 6.00 -13.76
CA TYR A 399 8.49 5.38 -14.79
C TYR A 399 9.30 4.99 -16.04
N LEU A 400 10.10 5.92 -16.56
CA LEU A 400 10.93 5.66 -17.73
C LEU A 400 11.91 4.52 -17.48
N ARG A 401 12.62 4.56 -16.36
CA ARG A 401 13.59 3.52 -16.01
C ARG A 401 12.93 2.16 -15.89
N LYS A 402 11.80 2.06 -15.17
CA LYS A 402 11.06 0.81 -15.02
C LYS A 402 10.56 0.29 -16.37
N SER A 403 9.93 1.16 -17.17
CA SER A 403 9.42 0.78 -18.50
C SER A 403 10.55 0.34 -19.43
N LEU A 404 11.68 1.04 -19.47
CA LEU A 404 12.82 0.64 -20.28
C LEU A 404 13.40 -0.70 -19.83
N THR A 405 13.54 -0.90 -18.52
CA THR A 405 13.99 -2.19 -17.97
C THR A 405 13.06 -3.33 -18.43
N ASP A 406 11.74 -3.15 -18.32
CA ASP A 406 10.77 -4.17 -18.68
C ASP A 406 10.74 -4.43 -20.21
N LEU A 407 10.80 -3.37 -21.02
CA LEU A 407 10.79 -3.46 -22.48
C LEU A 407 12.06 -4.08 -23.07
N THR A 408 13.18 -4.00 -22.37
CA THR A 408 14.48 -4.51 -22.85
C THR A 408 14.88 -5.86 -22.24
N GLN A 409 14.01 -6.51 -21.46
CA GLN A 409 14.24 -7.83 -20.87
C GLN A 409 14.62 -8.90 -21.90
N PHE A 410 14.14 -8.77 -23.14
CA PHE A 410 14.48 -9.69 -24.21
C PHE A 410 15.98 -9.72 -24.58
N ALA A 411 16.73 -8.67 -24.21
CA ALA A 411 18.16 -8.58 -24.51
C ALA A 411 19.03 -9.49 -23.62
N ILE A 412 18.46 -10.00 -22.52
CA ILE A 412 19.18 -10.86 -21.58
C ILE A 412 19.49 -12.21 -22.27
N PHE A 413 20.76 -12.60 -22.28
CA PHE A 413 21.28 -13.80 -22.93
C PHE A 413 21.20 -13.82 -24.48
N GLU A 414 20.85 -12.71 -25.13
CA GLU A 414 20.97 -12.60 -26.59
C GLU A 414 22.42 -12.35 -27.01
N PRO A 415 22.83 -12.82 -28.22
CA PRO A 415 24.15 -12.53 -28.77
C PRO A 415 24.37 -11.01 -28.92
N ASN A 416 25.46 -10.47 -28.37
CA ASN A 416 25.80 -9.07 -28.45
C ASN A 416 26.35 -8.72 -29.84
N ASN A 417 25.47 -8.32 -30.75
CA ASN A 417 25.76 -8.00 -32.15
C ASN A 417 24.88 -6.87 -32.67
N GLU A 418 25.15 -6.41 -33.89
CA GLU A 418 24.37 -5.34 -34.53
C GLU A 418 22.88 -5.63 -34.66
N GLY A 419 22.48 -6.91 -34.74
CA GLY A 419 21.07 -7.29 -34.79
C GLY A 419 20.35 -6.98 -33.50
N LEU A 420 20.97 -7.28 -32.35
CA LEU A 420 20.47 -6.93 -31.03
C LEU A 420 20.43 -5.40 -30.83
N TRP A 421 21.50 -4.70 -31.24
CA TRP A 421 21.58 -3.23 -31.11
C TRP A 421 20.46 -2.52 -31.86
N ARG A 422 20.19 -2.90 -33.12
CA ARG A 422 19.08 -2.35 -33.91
C ARG A 422 17.72 -2.60 -33.28
N ARG A 423 17.54 -3.79 -32.69
CA ARG A 423 16.29 -4.13 -32.00
C ARG A 423 16.09 -3.33 -30.72
N LEU A 424 17.16 -3.14 -29.93
CA LEU A 424 17.16 -2.26 -28.75
C LEU A 424 16.84 -0.83 -29.12
N ASP A 425 17.58 -0.26 -30.10
CA ASP A 425 17.34 1.10 -30.57
C ASP A 425 15.89 1.30 -31.04
N ALA A 426 15.37 0.40 -31.87
CA ALA A 426 13.99 0.49 -32.35
C ALA A 426 12.95 0.41 -31.22
N THR A 427 13.17 -0.50 -30.26
CA THR A 427 12.25 -0.65 -29.12
C THR A 427 12.23 0.57 -28.23
N VAL A 428 13.41 1.06 -27.83
CA VAL A 428 13.56 2.23 -26.98
C VAL A 428 13.08 3.50 -27.69
N SER A 429 13.47 3.70 -28.95
CA SER A 429 13.03 4.86 -29.75
C SER A 429 11.52 4.89 -29.98
N SER A 430 10.88 3.73 -30.20
CA SER A 430 9.43 3.63 -30.33
C SER A 430 8.72 4.04 -29.04
N PHE A 431 9.17 3.52 -27.90
CA PHE A 431 8.64 3.88 -26.59
C PHE A 431 8.80 5.36 -26.27
N LEU A 432 10.00 5.92 -26.47
CA LEU A 432 10.26 7.33 -26.22
C LEU A 432 9.50 8.25 -27.18
N THR A 433 9.28 7.84 -28.44
CA THR A 433 8.43 8.56 -29.39
C THR A 433 6.98 8.59 -28.94
N GLN A 434 6.44 7.48 -28.47
CA GLN A 434 5.10 7.41 -27.89
C GLN A 434 5.00 8.32 -26.66
N PHE A 435 5.97 8.24 -25.78
CA PHE A 435 6.07 9.05 -24.57
C PHE A 435 6.14 10.56 -24.89
N TRP A 436 6.91 10.95 -25.92
CA TRP A 436 6.96 12.32 -26.41
C TRP A 436 5.65 12.77 -27.04
N SER A 437 5.02 11.95 -27.90
CA SER A 437 3.77 12.30 -28.60
C SER A 437 2.62 12.60 -27.65
N GLN A 438 2.66 11.99 -26.47
CA GLN A 438 1.72 12.23 -25.37
C GLN A 438 2.02 13.51 -24.59
N GLY A 439 3.07 14.24 -24.97
CA GLY A 439 3.52 15.47 -24.32
C GLY A 439 4.58 15.22 -23.23
N GLY A 440 5.25 14.06 -23.22
CA GLY A 440 6.13 13.53 -22.21
C GLY A 440 7.53 14.05 -22.22
N LEU A 441 7.98 14.49 -23.33
CA LEU A 441 9.29 15.06 -23.53
C LEU A 441 9.16 16.45 -24.14
N ARG A 442 10.04 17.34 -23.75
CA ARG A 442 10.11 18.67 -24.32
C ARG A 442 10.84 18.61 -25.65
N GLY A 443 10.27 19.20 -26.68
CA GLY A 443 10.83 19.30 -28.04
C GLY A 443 9.70 19.35 -29.05
N THR A 444 9.90 20.06 -30.16
CA THR A 444 8.89 20.13 -31.25
C THR A 444 9.00 18.95 -32.20
N THR A 445 10.12 18.22 -32.16
CA THR A 445 10.34 16.98 -32.92
C THR A 445 10.96 15.93 -31.99
N PRO A 446 10.81 14.62 -32.29
CA PRO A 446 11.44 13.56 -31.51
C PRO A 446 12.95 13.75 -31.33
N SER A 447 13.65 14.16 -32.40
CA SER A 447 15.09 14.39 -32.38
C SER A 447 15.56 15.56 -31.47
N GLN A 448 14.64 16.47 -31.11
CA GLN A 448 14.91 17.51 -30.11
C GLN A 448 14.56 17.05 -28.68
N ALA A 449 13.77 16.02 -28.57
CA ALA A 449 13.24 15.55 -27.29
C ALA A 449 14.12 14.48 -26.64
N PHE A 450 14.65 13.57 -27.44
CA PHE A 450 15.52 12.49 -26.99
C PHE A 450 16.47 12.02 -28.11
N PHE A 451 17.47 11.26 -27.75
CA PHE A 451 18.25 10.45 -28.69
C PHE A 451 18.51 9.07 -28.06
N VAL A 452 18.60 8.07 -28.91
CA VAL A 452 19.01 6.72 -28.52
C VAL A 452 20.29 6.41 -29.29
N LYS A 453 21.25 5.78 -28.64
CA LYS A 453 22.49 5.38 -29.27
C LYS A 453 22.86 3.96 -28.80
N VAL A 454 22.75 3.02 -29.69
CA VAL A 454 23.18 1.61 -29.49
C VAL A 454 23.92 1.18 -30.76
N ASP A 455 25.21 1.44 -30.82
CA ASP A 455 26.06 1.18 -31.98
C ASP A 455 27.47 0.70 -31.57
N ALA A 456 28.35 0.49 -32.56
CA ALA A 456 29.72 0.02 -32.31
C ALA A 456 30.58 1.05 -31.52
N GLU A 457 30.21 2.34 -31.55
CA GLU A 457 30.97 3.37 -30.85
C GLU A 457 30.78 3.26 -29.32
N ASN A 458 29.54 3.01 -28.85
CA ASN A 458 29.27 2.83 -27.42
C ASN A 458 29.33 1.36 -26.96
N ASN A 459 29.54 0.40 -27.90
CA ASN A 459 29.77 -1.02 -27.61
C ASN A 459 31.14 -1.50 -28.17
N PRO A 460 32.26 -0.97 -27.68
CA PRO A 460 33.58 -1.43 -28.07
C PRO A 460 33.81 -2.89 -27.62
N GLN A 461 34.73 -3.61 -28.30
CA GLN A 461 34.95 -5.04 -28.12
C GLN A 461 35.14 -5.45 -26.65
N TYR A 462 35.80 -4.63 -25.82
CA TYR A 462 36.01 -4.98 -24.41
C TYR A 462 34.71 -5.04 -23.58
N LEU A 463 33.67 -4.25 -23.95
CA LEU A 463 32.35 -4.34 -23.31
C LEU A 463 31.58 -5.56 -23.81
N ILE A 464 31.71 -5.86 -25.10
CA ILE A 464 31.12 -7.07 -25.68
C ILE A 464 31.70 -8.32 -25.00
N ASP A 465 33.01 -8.39 -24.79
CA ASP A 465 33.69 -9.46 -24.09
C ASP A 465 33.27 -9.59 -22.61
N GLN A 466 32.81 -8.51 -22.00
CA GLN A 466 32.22 -8.52 -20.65
C GLN A 466 30.71 -8.87 -20.64
N GLY A 467 30.11 -9.11 -21.79
CA GLY A 467 28.69 -9.38 -21.93
C GLY A 467 27.79 -8.14 -21.69
N GLN A 468 28.33 -6.93 -21.91
CA GLN A 468 27.60 -5.67 -21.72
C GLN A 468 27.18 -5.09 -23.07
N VAL A 469 25.97 -4.52 -23.09
CA VAL A 469 25.43 -3.69 -24.19
C VAL A 469 25.08 -2.33 -23.61
N ASN A 470 25.54 -1.25 -24.25
CA ASN A 470 25.27 0.13 -23.88
C ASN A 470 24.44 0.85 -24.94
#